data_dd84a13b60bb555d8f14574194054e41
#
_entry.id   dd84a13b60bb555d8f14574194054e41
#
_cell.length_a   1.000
_cell.length_b   1.000
_cell.length_c   1.000
_cell.angle_alpha   90.00
_cell.angle_beta   90.00
_cell.angle_gamma   90.00
#
_symmetry.space_group_name_H-M   'P 1'
#
loop_
_entity.id
_entity.type
_entity.pdbx_description
1 polymer ?
#
loop_
_entity_poly.entity_id
_entity_poly.type
_entity_poly.pdbx_seq_one_letter_code
_entity_poly.pdbx_strand_id
1 'polypeptide(L)'
;WWRSQAGYYEQPGRGSVARDGGGVLLTQAVHALDLFRSLVGVRDVIASQVRTTDIHRMETEDFAAALLTLGNGAPGVLMATTAMYPGRAESLELVCARATASLVGGTLRVNYHDGRTEVVEGEDKSGSGDSIMDFSPAAHLALHRDFLDAIQDGRPPAVSGDEALQTHRLIDKIIAAGRFEPASFSQP
;
A
#
# COMPACT_ATOMS: atom_id res chain seq x y z
N TRP A 1 -5.43 8.13 1.38
CA TRP A 1 -6.68 8.16 0.60
C TRP A 1 -7.81 8.81 1.39
N TRP A 2 -8.89 9.14 0.69
CA TRP A 2 -10.16 9.49 1.32
C TRP A 2 -11.25 8.54 0.84
N ARG A 3 -11.96 7.95 1.80
CA ARG A 3 -13.18 7.18 1.55
C ARG A 3 -14.25 7.73 2.51
N SER A 4 -15.36 8.22 2.00
CA SER A 4 -16.41 8.76 2.87
C SER A 4 -17.22 7.64 3.50
N GLN A 5 -17.76 7.88 4.70
CA GLN A 5 -18.69 6.93 5.34
C GLN A 5 -19.87 6.65 4.42
N ALA A 6 -20.58 7.70 3.99
CA ALA A 6 -21.81 7.57 3.20
C ALA A 6 -21.58 7.02 1.78
N GLY A 7 -20.50 7.44 1.10
CA GLY A 7 -20.29 7.04 -0.30
C GLY A 7 -19.59 5.71 -0.47
N TYR A 8 -18.82 5.26 0.53
CA TYR A 8 -18.01 4.06 0.41
C TYR A 8 -18.36 2.99 1.46
N TYR A 9 -18.33 3.32 2.76
CA TYR A 9 -18.49 2.32 3.82
C TYR A 9 -19.94 1.96 4.15
N GLU A 10 -20.92 2.75 3.72
CA GLU A 10 -22.36 2.38 3.81
C GLU A 10 -22.80 1.40 2.72
N GLN A 11 -21.96 1.10 1.73
CA GLN A 11 -22.24 0.03 0.78
C GLN A 11 -22.25 -1.33 1.50
N PRO A 12 -23.17 -2.25 1.13
CA PRO A 12 -23.34 -3.51 1.83
C PRO A 12 -22.03 -4.29 2.03
N GLY A 13 -21.66 -4.55 3.28
CA GLY A 13 -20.50 -5.33 3.69
C GLY A 13 -19.15 -4.62 3.62
N ARG A 14 -19.05 -3.38 3.12
CA ARG A 14 -17.80 -2.63 3.12
C ARG A 14 -17.29 -2.37 4.54
N GLY A 15 -15.97 -2.51 4.73
CA GLY A 15 -15.34 -2.38 6.03
C GLY A 15 -15.61 -3.55 6.98
N SER A 16 -16.28 -4.63 6.54
CA SER A 16 -16.45 -5.85 7.33
C SER A 16 -15.36 -6.89 7.02
N VAL A 17 -14.98 -7.65 8.04
CA VAL A 17 -14.04 -8.77 7.89
C VAL A 17 -14.58 -9.82 6.92
N ALA A 18 -15.88 -10.09 6.97
CA ALA A 18 -16.51 -11.12 6.16
C ALA A 18 -16.44 -10.85 4.65
N ARG A 19 -16.47 -9.57 4.23
CA ARG A 19 -16.42 -9.19 2.83
C ARG A 19 -15.01 -8.79 2.37
N ASP A 20 -14.40 -7.86 3.11
CA ASP A 20 -13.18 -7.20 2.67
C ASP A 20 -11.91 -7.90 3.21
N GLY A 21 -12.04 -8.76 4.22
CA GLY A 21 -10.95 -9.52 4.81
C GLY A 21 -9.99 -8.70 5.68
N GLY A 22 -10.02 -7.38 5.57
CA GLY A 22 -9.17 -6.42 6.30
C GLY A 22 -9.53 -4.99 5.95
N GLY A 23 -8.83 -4.04 6.54
CA GLY A 23 -9.06 -2.61 6.36
C GLY A 23 -8.12 -1.96 5.35
N VAL A 24 -7.61 -0.76 5.69
CA VAL A 24 -6.82 0.08 4.77
C VAL A 24 -5.56 -0.63 4.27
N LEU A 25 -4.91 -1.45 5.09
CA LEU A 25 -3.68 -2.14 4.71
C LEU A 25 -3.91 -3.12 3.57
N LEU A 26 -5.02 -3.88 3.62
CA LEU A 26 -5.35 -4.90 2.63
C LEU A 26 -6.09 -4.34 1.42
N THR A 27 -7.01 -3.39 1.62
CA THR A 27 -7.94 -2.96 0.56
C THR A 27 -7.44 -1.76 -0.25
N GLN A 28 -6.52 -0.95 0.30
CA GLN A 28 -5.99 0.25 -0.35
C GLN A 28 -4.46 0.23 -0.45
N ALA A 29 -3.76 -0.02 0.67
CA ALA A 29 -2.32 0.12 0.74
C ALA A 29 -1.54 -1.08 0.19
N VAL A 30 -2.17 -2.21 -0.08
CA VAL A 30 -1.52 -3.47 -0.47
C VAL A 30 -0.54 -3.29 -1.63
N HIS A 31 -0.90 -2.51 -2.65
CA HIS A 31 -0.04 -2.28 -3.82
C HIS A 31 1.20 -1.45 -3.48
N ALA A 32 1.02 -0.36 -2.72
CA ALA A 32 2.14 0.47 -2.26
C ALA A 32 3.05 -0.29 -1.28
N LEU A 33 2.48 -1.14 -0.42
CA LEU A 33 3.22 -2.03 0.48
C LEU A 33 4.03 -3.08 -0.29
N ASP A 34 3.44 -3.66 -1.33
CA ASP A 34 4.11 -4.64 -2.17
C ASP A 34 5.30 -4.02 -2.90
N LEU A 35 5.10 -2.86 -3.52
CA LEU A 35 6.17 -2.09 -4.16
C LEU A 35 7.27 -1.73 -3.16
N PHE A 36 6.91 -1.17 -2.00
CA PHE A 36 7.88 -0.83 -0.97
C PHE A 36 8.69 -2.04 -0.51
N ARG A 37 7.99 -3.14 -0.17
CA ARG A 37 8.62 -4.39 0.25
C ARG A 37 9.57 -4.94 -0.82
N SER A 38 9.16 -4.93 -2.07
CA SER A 38 9.96 -5.45 -3.19
C SER A 38 11.24 -4.66 -3.43
N LEU A 39 11.19 -3.34 -3.22
CA LEU A 39 12.35 -2.44 -3.45
C LEU A 39 13.38 -2.50 -2.33
N VAL A 40 12.94 -2.52 -1.06
CA VAL A 40 13.85 -2.35 0.07
C VAL A 40 13.92 -3.55 1.01
N GLY A 41 13.00 -4.50 0.88
CA GLY A 41 12.79 -5.56 1.85
C GLY A 41 12.33 -5.02 3.21
N VAL A 42 11.59 -5.80 3.95
CA VAL A 42 11.22 -5.49 5.34
C VAL A 42 11.62 -6.68 6.20
N ARG A 43 12.56 -6.46 7.12
CA ARG A 43 13.03 -7.49 8.04
C ARG A 43 12.11 -7.62 9.25
N ASP A 44 11.83 -6.50 9.93
CA ASP A 44 11.07 -6.48 11.17
C ASP A 44 10.09 -5.30 11.24
N VAL A 45 8.97 -5.51 11.95
CA VAL A 45 8.06 -4.45 12.41
C VAL A 45 8.38 -4.18 13.88
N ILE A 46 8.95 -3.01 14.17
CA ILE A 46 9.42 -2.64 15.52
C ILE A 46 8.26 -2.23 16.41
N ALA A 47 7.33 -1.44 15.83
CA ALA A 47 6.13 -0.98 16.48
C ALA A 47 5.10 -0.60 15.43
N SER A 48 3.83 -0.69 15.77
CA SER A 48 2.75 -0.17 14.94
C SER A 48 1.59 0.36 15.78
N GLN A 49 0.76 1.18 15.15
CA GLN A 49 -0.54 1.60 15.63
C GLN A 49 -1.56 1.32 14.54
N VAL A 50 -2.55 0.51 14.85
CA VAL A 50 -3.59 0.09 13.92
C VAL A 50 -4.94 0.31 14.60
N ARG A 51 -5.85 1.04 13.97
CA ARG A 51 -7.15 1.35 14.57
C ARG A 51 -8.20 1.73 13.53
N THR A 52 -9.45 1.64 13.94
CA THR A 52 -10.55 2.36 13.32
C THR A 52 -10.66 3.72 14.01
N THR A 53 -10.62 4.81 13.23
CA THR A 53 -10.79 6.18 13.76
C THR A 53 -12.28 6.49 13.93
N ASP A 54 -12.60 7.61 14.63
CA ASP A 54 -13.98 8.07 14.79
C ASP A 54 -14.60 8.62 13.48
N ILE A 55 -13.81 8.65 12.39
CA ILE A 55 -14.29 9.08 11.06
C ILE A 55 -15.20 8.02 10.42
N HIS A 56 -14.91 6.74 10.67
CA HIS A 56 -15.62 5.64 10.04
C HIS A 56 -16.24 4.67 11.06
N ARG A 57 -17.37 4.07 10.65
CA ARG A 57 -18.02 2.97 11.36
C ARG A 57 -17.79 1.69 10.58
N MET A 58 -16.77 0.92 10.96
CA MET A 58 -16.34 -0.30 10.29
C MET A 58 -15.67 -1.24 11.28
N GLU A 59 -15.61 -2.53 10.93
CA GLU A 59 -15.02 -3.57 11.78
C GLU A 59 -13.48 -3.62 11.66
N THR A 60 -12.96 -3.16 10.53
CA THR A 60 -11.53 -3.23 10.19
C THR A 60 -10.84 -1.87 10.37
N GLU A 61 -9.53 -1.83 10.20
CA GLU A 61 -8.77 -0.60 10.39
C GLU A 61 -8.92 0.37 9.20
N ASP A 62 -9.08 1.67 9.50
CA ASP A 62 -9.00 2.77 8.54
C ASP A 62 -7.71 3.58 8.66
N PHE A 63 -6.90 3.27 9.69
CA PHE A 63 -5.61 3.86 9.96
C PHE A 63 -4.59 2.81 10.40
N ALA A 64 -3.40 2.87 9.83
CA ALA A 64 -2.24 2.12 10.27
C ALA A 64 -0.97 2.97 10.13
N ALA A 65 -0.08 2.90 11.14
CA ALA A 65 1.27 3.44 11.08
C ALA A 65 2.25 2.43 11.68
N ALA A 66 3.46 2.32 11.11
CA ALA A 66 4.46 1.38 11.59
C ALA A 66 5.88 1.93 11.50
N LEU A 67 6.72 1.53 12.46
CA LEU A 67 8.18 1.65 12.43
C LEU A 67 8.78 0.32 12.03
N LEU A 68 9.65 0.34 11.04
CA LEU A 68 10.17 -0.85 10.38
C LEU A 68 11.70 -0.88 10.45
N THR A 69 12.26 -2.09 10.41
CA THR A 69 13.65 -2.32 10.03
C THR A 69 13.68 -2.91 8.63
N LEU A 70 14.35 -2.23 7.72
CA LEU A 70 14.48 -2.66 6.33
C LEU A 70 15.48 -3.80 6.17
N GLY A 71 15.53 -4.42 4.99
CA GLY A 71 16.39 -5.56 4.71
C GLY A 71 17.88 -5.28 4.94
N ASN A 72 18.33 -4.07 4.66
CA ASN A 72 19.71 -3.60 4.90
C ASN A 72 19.96 -3.09 6.34
N GLY A 73 18.97 -3.14 7.22
CA GLY A 73 19.04 -2.65 8.60
C GLY A 73 18.67 -1.18 8.79
N ALA A 74 18.38 -0.43 7.72
CA ALA A 74 17.95 0.96 7.84
C ALA A 74 16.53 1.06 8.47
N PRO A 75 16.21 2.21 9.11
CA PRO A 75 14.86 2.46 9.60
C PRO A 75 13.91 2.78 8.45
N GLY A 76 12.66 2.36 8.60
CA GLY A 76 11.57 2.70 7.70
C GLY A 76 10.33 3.14 8.47
N VAL A 77 9.50 3.95 7.85
CA VAL A 77 8.22 4.42 8.39
C VAL A 77 7.15 4.22 7.33
N LEU A 78 6.00 3.76 7.76
CA LEU A 78 4.84 3.63 6.91
C LEU A 78 3.63 4.27 7.59
N MET A 79 2.74 4.87 6.80
CA MET A 79 1.43 5.31 7.23
C MET A 79 0.42 5.04 6.10
N ALA A 80 -0.71 4.45 6.46
CA ALA A 80 -1.84 4.24 5.56
C ALA A 80 -3.14 4.66 6.24
N THR A 81 -4.00 5.39 5.53
CA THR A 81 -5.32 5.77 6.06
C THR A 81 -6.31 6.07 4.94
N THR A 82 -7.58 5.74 5.17
CA THR A 82 -8.71 6.18 4.34
C THR A 82 -9.46 7.38 4.92
N ALA A 83 -9.02 7.89 6.07
CA ALA A 83 -9.65 9.01 6.77
C ALA A 83 -9.06 10.40 6.39
N MET A 84 -8.17 10.48 5.42
CA MET A 84 -7.51 11.72 5.03
C MET A 84 -8.29 12.45 3.92
N TYR A 85 -9.07 13.46 4.31
CA TYR A 85 -9.75 14.35 3.34
C TYR A 85 -8.80 15.45 2.83
N PRO A 86 -8.82 15.82 1.53
CA PRO A 86 -9.60 15.25 0.40
C PRO A 86 -8.99 14.00 -0.23
N GLY A 87 -7.95 13.44 0.34
CA GLY A 87 -7.10 12.41 -0.20
C GLY A 87 -5.81 12.97 -0.80
N ARG A 88 -4.82 12.10 -0.92
CA ARG A 88 -3.53 12.39 -1.58
C ARG A 88 -3.12 11.18 -2.39
N ALA A 89 -2.33 11.41 -3.43
CA ALA A 89 -1.65 10.34 -4.14
C ALA A 89 -0.75 9.55 -3.17
N GLU A 90 -0.60 8.28 -3.46
CA GLU A 90 0.40 7.44 -2.78
C GLU A 90 1.79 8.02 -3.00
N SER A 91 2.62 7.92 -1.97
CA SER A 91 4.00 8.38 -2.03
C SER A 91 4.94 7.37 -1.40
N LEU A 92 6.09 7.19 -2.04
CA LEU A 92 7.20 6.41 -1.53
C LEU A 92 8.47 7.26 -1.63
N GLU A 93 9.19 7.40 -0.51
CA GLU A 93 10.44 8.13 -0.47
C GLU A 93 11.57 7.24 0.03
N LEU A 94 12.67 7.21 -0.70
CA LEU A 94 13.87 6.46 -0.37
C LEU A 94 15.04 7.44 -0.20
N VAL A 95 15.55 7.56 1.02
CA VAL A 95 16.74 8.34 1.34
C VAL A 95 17.96 7.43 1.23
N CYS A 96 18.77 7.66 0.21
CA CYS A 96 19.93 6.84 -0.13
C CYS A 96 21.24 7.61 0.07
N ALA A 97 22.36 6.90 0.08
CA ALA A 97 23.69 7.49 0.31
C ALA A 97 24.09 8.58 -0.71
N ARG A 98 23.53 8.58 -1.93
CA ARG A 98 23.91 9.51 -3.02
C ARG A 98 22.75 10.30 -3.59
N ALA A 99 21.51 9.99 -3.21
CA ALA A 99 20.31 10.62 -3.75
C ALA A 99 19.12 10.40 -2.83
N THR A 100 18.08 11.21 -2.99
CA THR A 100 16.74 10.92 -2.51
C THR A 100 15.84 10.64 -3.71
N ALA A 101 15.18 9.49 -3.70
CA ALA A 101 14.20 9.11 -4.71
C ALA A 101 12.79 9.24 -4.13
N SER A 102 11.90 9.92 -4.84
CA SER A 102 10.51 10.13 -4.45
C SER A 102 9.59 9.72 -5.58
N LEU A 103 8.71 8.76 -5.31
CA LEU A 103 7.65 8.33 -6.24
C LEU A 103 6.32 8.86 -5.71
N VAL A 104 5.64 9.69 -6.47
CA VAL A 104 4.35 10.26 -6.11
C VAL A 104 3.41 10.16 -7.30
N GLY A 105 2.32 9.41 -7.15
CA GLY A 105 1.27 9.32 -8.17
C GLY A 105 1.78 8.90 -9.55
N GLY A 106 2.80 8.03 -9.63
CA GLY A 106 3.40 7.56 -10.88
C GLY A 106 4.60 8.39 -11.38
N THR A 107 4.88 9.55 -10.78
CA THR A 107 6.08 10.35 -11.12
C THR A 107 7.23 10.01 -10.18
N LEU A 108 8.34 9.53 -10.73
CA LEU A 108 9.59 9.31 -10.02
C LEU A 108 10.49 10.54 -10.17
N ARG A 109 10.91 11.10 -9.05
CA ARG A 109 11.92 12.16 -8.98
C ARG A 109 13.14 11.68 -8.19
N VAL A 110 14.32 11.83 -8.75
CA VAL A 110 15.59 11.52 -8.09
C VAL A 110 16.43 12.78 -7.97
N ASN A 111 16.70 13.20 -6.75
CA ASN A 111 17.56 14.34 -6.43
C ASN A 111 18.92 13.81 -5.95
N TYR A 112 19.97 13.99 -6.73
CA TYR A 112 21.32 13.56 -6.40
C TYR A 112 22.02 14.56 -5.50
N HIS A 113 22.94 14.11 -4.65
CA HIS A 113 23.72 14.98 -3.77
C HIS A 113 24.70 15.88 -4.53
N ASP A 114 24.98 15.59 -5.79
CA ASP A 114 25.79 16.44 -6.67
C ASP A 114 25.00 17.58 -7.35
N GLY A 115 23.72 17.73 -6.99
CA GLY A 115 22.83 18.75 -7.50
C GLY A 115 22.04 18.38 -8.76
N ARG A 116 22.29 17.24 -9.38
CA ARG A 116 21.49 16.76 -10.51
C ARG A 116 20.09 16.35 -10.04
N THR A 117 19.11 16.52 -10.91
CA THR A 117 17.74 16.00 -10.72
C THR A 117 17.32 15.25 -11.98
N GLU A 118 16.74 14.08 -11.77
CA GLU A 118 16.10 13.30 -12.83
C GLU A 118 14.60 13.16 -12.51
N VAL A 119 13.77 13.26 -13.54
CA VAL A 119 12.31 13.06 -13.41
C VAL A 119 11.88 12.08 -14.48
N VAL A 120 11.16 11.06 -14.07
CA VAL A 120 10.54 10.08 -14.96
C VAL A 120 9.05 10.09 -14.66
N GLU A 121 8.26 10.45 -15.65
CA GLU A 121 6.81 10.38 -15.56
C GLU A 121 6.34 9.02 -16.07
N GLY A 122 5.58 8.31 -15.25
CA GLY A 122 4.92 7.09 -15.67
C GLY A 122 3.76 7.40 -16.61
N GLU A 123 3.49 6.49 -17.52
CA GLU A 123 2.36 6.59 -18.45
C GLU A 123 1.02 6.50 -17.73
N ASP A 124 0.99 5.86 -16.58
CA ASP A 124 -0.22 5.64 -15.78
C ASP A 124 -0.32 6.67 -14.65
N LYS A 125 -1.33 7.52 -14.72
CA LYS A 125 -1.75 8.30 -13.55
C LYS A 125 -2.35 7.31 -12.56
N SER A 126 -1.64 7.04 -11.45
CA SER A 126 -2.20 6.22 -10.38
C SER A 126 -3.52 6.82 -9.94
N GLY A 127 -4.60 6.06 -10.08
CA GLY A 127 -5.95 6.53 -9.81
C GLY A 127 -6.16 6.81 -8.32
N SER A 128 -5.83 8.02 -7.88
CA SER A 128 -6.29 8.55 -6.59
C SER A 128 -7.72 9.11 -6.69
N GLY A 129 -8.34 9.03 -7.87
CA GLY A 129 -9.67 9.54 -8.17
C GLY A 129 -10.79 8.50 -7.97
N ASP A 130 -12.02 8.98 -7.92
CA ASP A 130 -13.23 8.17 -7.74
C ASP A 130 -13.62 7.30 -8.97
N SER A 131 -12.87 7.39 -10.09
CA SER A 131 -13.18 6.65 -11.31
C SER A 131 -12.40 5.35 -11.41
N ILE A 132 -13.11 4.23 -11.23
CA ILE A 132 -12.59 2.86 -11.38
C ILE A 132 -12.17 2.58 -12.85
N MET A 133 -12.62 3.39 -13.83
CA MET A 133 -12.38 3.17 -15.25
C MET A 133 -11.09 3.81 -15.79
N ASP A 134 -10.38 4.58 -14.97
CA ASP A 134 -9.17 5.31 -15.38
C ASP A 134 -7.85 4.53 -15.20
N PHE A 135 -7.95 3.23 -14.84
CA PHE A 135 -6.76 2.38 -14.72
C PHE A 135 -6.31 1.86 -16.08
N SER A 136 -5.04 2.10 -16.42
CA SER A 136 -4.43 1.48 -17.59
C SER A 136 -4.41 -0.05 -17.44
N PRO A 137 -4.80 -0.82 -18.46
CA PRO A 137 -4.72 -2.27 -18.43
C PRO A 137 -3.28 -2.79 -18.64
N ALA A 138 -2.30 -1.91 -18.85
CA ALA A 138 -0.94 -2.29 -19.23
C ALA A 138 -0.26 -3.20 -18.21
N ALA A 139 -0.40 -2.91 -16.91
CA ALA A 139 0.18 -3.73 -15.86
C ALA A 139 -0.44 -5.14 -15.81
N HIS A 140 -1.76 -5.24 -15.95
CA HIS A 140 -2.44 -6.54 -16.02
C HIS A 140 -2.05 -7.33 -17.28
N LEU A 141 -1.91 -6.64 -18.41
CA LEU A 141 -1.46 -7.26 -19.65
C LEU A 141 -0.03 -7.79 -19.51
N ALA A 142 0.88 -7.04 -18.89
CA ALA A 142 2.25 -7.47 -18.65
C ALA A 142 2.29 -8.71 -17.75
N LEU A 143 1.49 -8.74 -16.69
CA LEU A 143 1.36 -9.89 -15.80
C LEU A 143 0.88 -11.14 -16.54
N HIS A 144 -0.16 -11.01 -17.35
CA HIS A 144 -0.68 -12.14 -18.13
C HIS A 144 0.31 -12.63 -19.17
N ARG A 145 1.03 -11.74 -19.83
CA ARG A 145 2.11 -12.12 -20.78
C ARG A 145 3.22 -12.89 -20.08
N ASP A 146 3.76 -12.37 -18.99
CA ASP A 146 4.79 -13.07 -18.24
C ASP A 146 4.33 -14.46 -17.76
N PHE A 147 3.08 -14.58 -17.33
CA PHE A 147 2.53 -15.88 -16.92
C PHE A 147 2.47 -16.88 -18.09
N LEU A 148 2.03 -16.44 -19.26
CA LEU A 148 1.99 -17.31 -20.47
C LEU A 148 3.40 -17.69 -20.93
N ASP A 149 4.32 -16.75 -20.95
CA ASP A 149 5.72 -17.00 -21.30
C ASP A 149 6.38 -17.95 -20.30
N ALA A 150 6.08 -17.81 -19.00
CA ALA A 150 6.58 -18.70 -17.97
C ALA A 150 6.13 -20.15 -18.17
N ILE A 151 4.87 -20.37 -18.59
CA ILE A 151 4.35 -21.70 -18.93
C ILE A 151 5.10 -22.28 -20.14
N GLN A 152 5.31 -21.49 -21.20
CA GLN A 152 6.00 -21.93 -22.41
C GLN A 152 7.47 -22.27 -22.15
N ASP A 153 8.12 -21.45 -21.32
CA ASP A 153 9.54 -21.59 -21.00
C ASP A 153 9.84 -22.58 -19.87
N GLY A 154 8.80 -23.09 -19.19
CA GLY A 154 8.93 -23.98 -18.02
C GLY A 154 9.62 -23.30 -16.83
N ARG A 155 9.49 -21.98 -16.68
CA ARG A 155 10.02 -21.17 -15.56
C ARG A 155 8.91 -20.71 -14.61
N PRO A 156 9.24 -20.31 -13.37
CA PRO A 156 8.29 -19.61 -12.53
C PRO A 156 7.92 -18.24 -13.13
N PRO A 157 6.69 -17.75 -12.94
CA PRO A 157 6.32 -16.38 -13.29
C PRO A 157 7.02 -15.39 -12.39
N ALA A 158 7.25 -14.16 -12.88
CA ALA A 158 7.89 -13.09 -12.12
C ALA A 158 7.09 -12.71 -10.86
N VAL A 159 5.76 -12.78 -10.94
CA VAL A 159 4.87 -12.59 -9.79
C VAL A 159 4.26 -13.94 -9.42
N SER A 160 4.80 -14.57 -8.40
CA SER A 160 4.33 -15.85 -7.88
C SER A 160 3.38 -15.67 -6.69
N GLY A 161 2.62 -16.72 -6.34
CA GLY A 161 1.81 -16.72 -5.12
C GLY A 161 2.65 -16.57 -3.85
N ASP A 162 3.87 -17.10 -3.84
CA ASP A 162 4.80 -16.95 -2.71
C ASP A 162 5.24 -15.50 -2.54
N GLU A 163 5.50 -14.78 -3.63
CA GLU A 163 5.80 -13.34 -3.57
C GLU A 163 4.62 -12.51 -3.04
N ALA A 164 3.41 -12.76 -3.56
CA ALA A 164 2.21 -12.10 -3.07
C ALA A 164 1.97 -12.36 -1.56
N LEU A 165 2.23 -13.58 -1.11
CA LEU A 165 2.13 -13.96 0.30
C LEU A 165 3.09 -13.17 1.21
N GLN A 166 4.23 -12.72 0.73
CA GLN A 166 5.15 -11.93 1.55
C GLN A 166 4.53 -10.58 1.97
N THR A 167 3.77 -9.96 1.09
CA THR A 167 3.07 -8.70 1.40
C THR A 167 1.94 -8.93 2.41
N HIS A 168 1.17 -10.01 2.26
CA HIS A 168 0.17 -10.40 3.28
C HIS A 168 0.81 -10.66 4.64
N ARG A 169 1.93 -11.38 4.69
CA ARG A 169 2.68 -11.62 5.95
C ARG A 169 3.19 -10.32 6.58
N LEU A 170 3.57 -9.33 5.77
CA LEU A 170 3.94 -8.01 6.29
C LEU A 170 2.72 -7.31 6.89
N ILE A 171 1.57 -7.34 6.23
CA ILE A 171 0.31 -6.79 6.76
C ILE A 171 -0.03 -7.44 8.10
N ASP A 172 0.00 -8.77 8.17
CA ASP A 172 -0.26 -9.51 9.42
C ASP A 172 0.68 -9.10 10.55
N LYS A 173 1.98 -8.95 10.26
CA LYS A 173 2.96 -8.48 11.25
C LYS A 173 2.67 -7.06 11.75
N ILE A 174 2.25 -6.15 10.85
CA ILE A 174 1.88 -4.78 11.21
C ILE A 174 0.65 -4.79 12.12
N ILE A 175 -0.38 -5.55 11.77
CA ILE A 175 -1.60 -5.67 12.58
C ILE A 175 -1.29 -6.28 13.95
N ALA A 176 -0.52 -7.36 13.98
CA ALA A 176 -0.14 -8.05 15.22
C ALA A 176 0.68 -7.16 16.16
N ALA A 177 1.62 -6.38 15.63
CA ALA A 177 2.43 -5.44 16.43
C ALA A 177 1.61 -4.27 16.98
N GLY A 178 0.54 -3.86 16.28
CA GLY A 178 -0.32 -2.72 16.65
C GLY A 178 -1.39 -3.04 17.68
N ARG A 179 -1.64 -4.31 18.00
CA ARG A 179 -2.74 -4.73 18.89
C ARG A 179 -4.02 -4.02 18.50
N PHE A 180 -4.51 -4.31 17.28
CA PHE A 180 -5.73 -3.68 16.75
C PHE A 180 -6.86 -3.68 17.78
N GLU A 181 -7.35 -2.49 18.12
CA GLU A 181 -8.51 -2.28 18.96
C GLU A 181 -9.60 -1.65 18.08
N PRO A 182 -10.70 -2.37 17.80
CA PRO A 182 -11.82 -1.78 17.08
C PRO A 182 -12.42 -0.62 17.90
N ALA A 183 -12.91 0.41 17.20
CA ALA A 183 -13.55 1.54 17.86
C ALA A 183 -14.73 1.06 18.72
N SER A 184 -14.75 1.43 19.99
CA SER A 184 -15.89 1.22 20.85
C SER A 184 -16.91 2.31 20.55
N PHE A 185 -17.85 2.03 19.64
CA PHE A 185 -18.98 2.93 19.41
C PHE A 185 -19.91 2.85 20.62
N SER A 186 -19.85 3.84 21.50
CA SER A 186 -20.95 4.07 22.45
C SER A 186 -22.16 4.42 21.60
N GLN A 187 -23.18 3.58 21.62
CA GLN A 187 -24.46 3.92 20.99
C GLN A 187 -25.00 5.19 21.66
N PRO A 188 -25.52 6.17 20.88
CA PRO A 188 -26.19 7.33 21.43
C PRO A 188 -27.46 6.98 22.17
#